data_fee4484c431b981aec92a5a8da5b6881
#
_entry.id   fee4484c431b981aec92a5a8da5b6881
#
_cell.length_a   1.000
_cell.length_b   1.000
_cell.length_c   1.000
_cell.angle_alpha   90.00
_cell.angle_beta   90.00
_cell.angle_gamma   90.00
#
_symmetry.space_group_name_H-M   'P 1'
#
loop_
_entity.id
_entity.type
_entity.pdbx_description
1 polymer ?
#
loop_
_entity_poly.entity_id
_entity_poly.type
_entity_poly.pdbx_seq_one_letter_code
_entity_poly.pdbx_strand_id
1 'polypeptide(L)'
;MAITSSFAEGIVIKKQGQFPVGGTTIQREGTFNPDTFVGWAEQDQAGQSYRCDHAFARYQIPANAKNMPLVFVHGYGGDGVCWETTPDDRPGFATLLLAEGYPTYVLDLPGRGHASRTSSTVTVEPVADEMFWFDIWRMGIWPEWNEGIQFPKDSLSVSNFFRQMVPDLSNHQLDVPALDAMAKK
;
A
#
# COMPACT_ATOMS: atom_id res chain seq x y z
N MET A 1 -27.42 -9.28 4.30
CA MET A 1 -27.66 -9.14 2.86
C MET A 1 -26.42 -9.71 2.17
N ALA A 2 -26.51 -10.90 1.59
CA ALA A 2 -25.39 -11.51 0.90
C ALA A 2 -25.17 -10.72 -0.40
N ILE A 3 -24.01 -10.10 -0.56
CA ILE A 3 -23.58 -9.53 -1.84
C ILE A 3 -23.19 -10.74 -2.71
N THR A 4 -24.18 -11.35 -3.33
CA THR A 4 -23.93 -12.26 -4.46
C THR A 4 -23.55 -11.36 -5.63
N SER A 5 -22.26 -11.06 -5.72
CA SER A 5 -21.71 -10.20 -6.75
C SER A 5 -21.90 -10.84 -8.12
N SER A 6 -22.38 -10.06 -9.03
CA SER A 6 -22.43 -10.34 -10.46
C SER A 6 -21.04 -10.30 -11.12
N PHE A 7 -20.02 -10.91 -10.50
CA PHE A 7 -18.68 -11.06 -11.11
C PHE A 7 -18.70 -11.93 -12.39
N ALA A 8 -19.83 -12.55 -12.72
CA ALA A 8 -19.99 -13.34 -13.94
C ALA A 8 -19.75 -12.54 -15.24
N GLU A 9 -19.94 -11.23 -15.24
CA GLU A 9 -19.78 -10.38 -16.43
C GLU A 9 -18.45 -9.58 -16.47
N GLY A 10 -17.63 -9.66 -15.43
CA GLY A 10 -16.42 -8.85 -15.30
C GLY A 10 -16.69 -7.36 -15.03
N ILE A 11 -15.63 -6.61 -14.76
CA ILE A 11 -15.69 -5.16 -14.52
C ILE A 11 -15.08 -4.44 -15.73
N VAL A 12 -15.86 -3.61 -16.40
CA VAL A 12 -15.37 -2.81 -17.53
C VAL A 12 -14.73 -1.53 -16.97
N ILE A 13 -13.41 -1.43 -17.13
CA ILE A 13 -12.62 -0.27 -16.66
C ILE A 13 -12.54 0.77 -17.77
N LYS A 14 -13.04 1.99 -17.52
CA LYS A 14 -12.91 3.13 -18.41
C LYS A 14 -11.51 3.76 -18.37
N LYS A 15 -10.90 3.82 -17.16
CA LYS A 15 -9.59 4.39 -16.96
C LYS A 15 -8.93 3.77 -15.74
N GLN A 16 -7.64 3.49 -15.84
CA GLN A 16 -6.81 3.08 -14.70
C GLN A 16 -5.41 3.67 -14.80
N GLY A 17 -4.71 3.72 -13.69
CA GLY A 17 -3.34 4.22 -13.64
C GLY A 17 -2.82 4.35 -12.23
N GLN A 18 -1.71 5.06 -12.11
CA GLN A 18 -1.02 5.28 -10.86
C GLN A 18 -0.31 6.63 -10.87
N PHE A 19 -0.09 7.21 -9.70
CA PHE A 19 0.66 8.44 -9.54
C PHE A 19 1.21 8.60 -8.12
N PRO A 20 2.37 9.25 -7.94
CA PRO A 20 2.85 9.65 -6.63
C PRO A 20 2.06 10.86 -6.11
N VAL A 21 1.93 10.96 -4.78
CA VAL A 21 1.19 12.04 -4.10
C VAL A 21 2.04 12.63 -2.99
N GLY A 22 2.15 13.95 -2.94
CA GLY A 22 2.95 14.64 -1.94
C GLY A 22 4.45 14.37 -2.08
N GLY A 23 5.10 14.24 -0.94
CA GLY A 23 6.53 13.96 -0.86
C GLY A 23 7.41 15.20 -0.87
N THR A 24 8.71 14.98 -0.79
CA THR A 24 9.74 16.01 -0.76
C THR A 24 10.87 15.73 -1.74
N THR A 25 11.66 16.74 -2.00
CA THR A 25 12.90 16.62 -2.76
C THR A 25 14.06 17.09 -1.89
N ILE A 26 15.00 16.19 -1.62
CA ILE A 26 16.27 16.52 -0.97
C ILE A 26 17.27 16.85 -2.06
N GLN A 27 17.88 18.02 -1.97
CA GLN A 27 18.97 18.45 -2.85
C GLN A 27 20.28 18.32 -2.09
N ARG A 28 21.25 17.60 -2.67
CA ARG A 28 22.61 17.52 -2.13
C ARG A 28 23.42 18.75 -2.58
N GLU A 29 24.24 19.26 -1.68
CA GLU A 29 25.18 20.35 -1.97
C GLU A 29 26.19 19.95 -3.04
N GLY A 30 26.81 20.95 -3.69
CA GLY A 30 27.82 20.76 -4.71
C GLY A 30 27.27 20.79 -6.13
N THR A 31 28.11 20.44 -7.08
CA THR A 31 27.81 20.44 -8.53
C THR A 31 27.91 19.02 -9.06
N PHE A 32 26.88 18.59 -9.76
CA PHE A 32 26.87 17.30 -10.45
C PHE A 32 27.94 17.28 -11.55
N ASN A 33 28.82 16.30 -11.53
CA ASN A 33 29.80 16.08 -12.59
C ASN A 33 29.40 14.85 -13.42
N PRO A 34 28.92 15.01 -14.65
CA PRO A 34 28.51 13.88 -15.49
C PRO A 34 29.68 12.98 -15.92
N ASP A 35 30.90 13.51 -15.94
CA ASP A 35 32.07 12.75 -16.37
C ASP A 35 32.53 11.70 -15.34
N THR A 36 32.11 11.85 -14.09
CA THR A 36 32.40 10.88 -13.01
C THR A 36 31.30 9.84 -12.83
N PHE A 37 30.20 9.96 -13.56
CA PHE A 37 29.04 9.06 -13.47
C PHE A 37 29.26 7.79 -14.31
N VAL A 38 30.31 7.04 -14.01
CA VAL A 38 30.64 5.78 -14.69
C VAL A 38 30.70 4.65 -13.68
N GLY A 39 29.58 3.95 -13.48
CA GLY A 39 29.54 2.71 -12.70
C GLY A 39 28.76 2.78 -11.37
N TRP A 40 28.61 1.61 -10.76
CA TRP A 40 27.78 1.41 -9.57
C TRP A 40 28.56 1.53 -8.25
N ALA A 41 29.87 1.60 -8.28
CA ALA A 41 30.69 1.33 -7.11
C ALA A 41 30.78 2.48 -6.09
N GLU A 42 30.85 3.72 -6.52
CA GLU A 42 30.86 4.90 -5.64
C GLU A 42 30.20 6.06 -6.36
N GLN A 43 28.95 6.34 -6.02
CA GLN A 43 28.26 7.49 -6.57
C GLN A 43 28.58 8.74 -5.74
N ASP A 44 29.26 9.70 -6.35
CA ASP A 44 29.28 11.05 -5.82
C ASP A 44 27.88 11.62 -5.82
N GLN A 45 27.39 12.05 -4.65
CA GLN A 45 26.04 12.62 -4.50
C GLN A 45 26.00 14.13 -4.70
N ALA A 46 27.14 14.77 -4.96
CA ALA A 46 27.23 16.21 -5.12
C ALA A 46 26.29 16.73 -6.24
N GLY A 47 25.49 17.73 -5.95
CA GLY A 47 24.55 18.32 -6.88
C GLY A 47 23.37 17.43 -7.32
N GLN A 48 23.23 16.22 -6.76
CA GLN A 48 22.13 15.32 -7.10
C GLN A 48 20.89 15.55 -6.22
N SER A 49 19.73 15.15 -6.71
CA SER A 49 18.46 15.24 -6.00
C SER A 49 17.88 13.85 -5.69
N TYR A 50 17.17 13.76 -4.56
CA TYR A 50 16.50 12.57 -4.09
C TYR A 50 15.03 12.89 -3.78
N ARG A 51 14.10 12.29 -4.53
CA ARG A 51 12.66 12.43 -4.30
C ARG A 51 12.17 11.29 -3.45
N CYS A 52 11.52 11.60 -2.32
CA CYS A 52 11.12 10.65 -1.30
C CYS A 52 9.88 11.10 -0.54
N ASP A 53 9.43 10.30 0.42
CA ASP A 53 8.36 10.60 1.37
C ASP A 53 6.99 10.89 0.71
N HIS A 54 6.79 10.40 -0.51
CA HIS A 54 5.52 10.46 -1.21
C HIS A 54 4.67 9.23 -0.88
N ALA A 55 3.35 9.37 -0.93
CA ALA A 55 2.45 8.24 -1.07
C ALA A 55 2.36 7.82 -2.55
N PHE A 56 1.88 6.62 -2.80
CA PHE A 56 1.66 6.10 -4.14
C PHE A 56 0.21 5.67 -4.30
N ALA A 57 -0.50 6.26 -5.24
CA ALA A 57 -1.90 5.97 -5.51
C ALA A 57 -2.06 5.16 -6.79
N ARG A 58 -2.75 4.04 -6.70
CA ARG A 58 -3.28 3.28 -7.85
C ARG A 58 -4.77 3.56 -7.95
N TYR A 59 -5.30 3.71 -9.17
CA TYR A 59 -6.71 3.98 -9.33
C TYR A 59 -7.34 3.20 -10.47
N GLN A 60 -8.64 2.92 -10.31
CA GLN A 60 -9.49 2.35 -11.33
C GLN A 60 -10.84 3.10 -11.37
N ILE A 61 -11.28 3.45 -12.56
CA ILE A 61 -12.54 4.13 -12.81
C ILE A 61 -13.38 3.21 -13.71
N PRO A 62 -14.54 2.70 -13.24
CA PRO A 62 -15.37 1.82 -14.02
C PRO A 62 -16.13 2.59 -15.11
N ALA A 63 -16.62 1.90 -16.13
CA ALA A 63 -17.34 2.52 -17.24
C ALA A 63 -18.62 3.23 -16.80
N ASN A 64 -19.31 2.68 -15.80
CA ASN A 64 -20.54 3.21 -15.17
C ASN A 64 -20.24 4.00 -13.88
N ALA A 65 -19.16 4.77 -13.86
CA ALA A 65 -18.67 5.44 -12.67
C ALA A 65 -19.72 6.33 -11.98
N LYS A 66 -19.86 6.14 -10.67
CA LYS A 66 -20.56 7.06 -9.77
C LYS A 66 -19.71 8.33 -9.57
N ASN A 67 -20.34 9.41 -9.14
CA ASN A 67 -19.66 10.71 -8.99
C ASN A 67 -18.75 10.80 -7.75
N MET A 68 -18.85 9.86 -6.81
CA MET A 68 -18.08 9.87 -5.58
C MET A 68 -16.99 8.82 -5.64
N PRO A 69 -15.70 9.20 -5.69
CA PRO A 69 -14.60 8.27 -5.59
C PRO A 69 -14.39 7.79 -4.14
N LEU A 70 -13.82 6.60 -4.00
CA LEU A 70 -13.43 6.04 -2.71
C LEU A 70 -11.91 5.93 -2.64
N VAL A 71 -11.36 6.37 -1.53
CA VAL A 71 -9.92 6.28 -1.23
C VAL A 71 -9.71 5.27 -0.13
N PHE A 72 -8.90 4.25 -0.39
CA PHE A 72 -8.56 3.18 0.53
C PHE A 72 -7.16 3.44 1.10
N VAL A 73 -7.10 3.49 2.42
CA VAL A 73 -5.87 3.71 3.17
C VAL A 73 -5.64 2.51 4.07
N HIS A 74 -4.48 1.90 3.97
CA HIS A 74 -4.11 0.73 4.78
C HIS A 74 -3.76 1.13 6.22
N GLY A 75 -3.70 0.11 7.11
CA GLY A 75 -3.22 0.25 8.48
C GLY A 75 -1.72 -0.01 8.62
N TYR A 76 -1.28 -0.08 9.88
CA TYR A 76 0.10 -0.46 10.24
C TYR A 76 0.43 -1.88 9.77
N GLY A 77 1.67 -2.09 9.33
CA GLY A 77 2.14 -3.40 8.86
C GLY A 77 1.60 -3.85 7.49
N GLY A 78 0.82 -3.01 6.81
CA GLY A 78 0.25 -3.31 5.50
C GLY A 78 0.52 -2.23 4.46
N ASP A 79 0.13 -2.53 3.23
CA ASP A 79 0.05 -1.62 2.10
C ASP A 79 -1.34 -1.72 1.43
N GLY A 80 -1.50 -1.12 0.27
CA GLY A 80 -2.77 -1.09 -0.47
C GLY A 80 -3.31 -2.47 -0.87
N VAL A 81 -2.46 -3.48 -0.96
CA VAL A 81 -2.85 -4.84 -1.38
C VAL A 81 -3.95 -5.42 -0.49
N CYS A 82 -3.97 -5.08 0.80
CA CYS A 82 -4.98 -5.56 1.75
C CYS A 82 -6.43 -5.19 1.37
N TRP A 83 -6.63 -4.21 0.49
CA TRP A 83 -7.94 -3.79 -0.01
C TRP A 83 -8.35 -4.45 -1.32
N GLU A 84 -7.41 -5.03 -2.06
CA GLU A 84 -7.64 -5.56 -3.41
C GLU A 84 -8.10 -7.02 -3.41
N THR A 85 -7.45 -7.86 -2.61
CA THR A 85 -7.71 -9.30 -2.52
C THR A 85 -7.59 -9.77 -1.07
N THR A 86 -8.47 -10.65 -0.65
CA THR A 86 -8.38 -11.31 0.65
C THR A 86 -7.33 -12.44 0.63
N PRO A 87 -6.78 -12.88 1.78
CA PRO A 87 -5.78 -13.94 1.84
C PRO A 87 -6.22 -15.30 1.25
N ASP A 88 -7.53 -15.53 1.15
CA ASP A 88 -8.17 -16.70 0.55
C ASP A 88 -8.66 -16.45 -0.89
N ASP A 89 -8.06 -15.48 -1.58
CA ASP A 89 -8.27 -15.16 -3.00
C ASP A 89 -9.70 -14.69 -3.35
N ARG A 90 -10.48 -14.22 -2.38
CA ARG A 90 -11.75 -13.52 -2.67
C ARG A 90 -11.47 -12.05 -3.01
N PRO A 91 -12.36 -11.38 -3.78
CA PRO A 91 -12.27 -9.95 -4.01
C PRO A 91 -12.26 -9.15 -2.71
N GLY A 92 -11.29 -8.23 -2.57
CA GLY A 92 -11.25 -7.27 -1.47
C GLY A 92 -12.25 -6.13 -1.65
N PHE A 93 -12.35 -5.25 -0.65
CA PHE A 93 -13.31 -4.15 -0.65
C PHE A 93 -13.16 -3.20 -1.84
N ALA A 94 -11.92 -2.91 -2.27
CA ALA A 94 -11.69 -2.06 -3.43
C ALA A 94 -12.31 -2.67 -4.70
N THR A 95 -12.13 -3.97 -4.92
CA THR A 95 -12.69 -4.69 -6.06
C THR A 95 -14.23 -4.77 -5.99
N LEU A 96 -14.78 -5.06 -4.80
CA LEU A 96 -16.22 -5.13 -4.58
C LEU A 96 -16.90 -3.79 -4.88
N LEU A 97 -16.35 -2.69 -4.37
CA LEU A 97 -16.93 -1.36 -4.54
C LEU A 97 -16.70 -0.81 -5.97
N LEU A 98 -15.61 -1.22 -6.62
CA LEU A 98 -15.40 -0.94 -8.04
C LEU A 98 -16.48 -1.60 -8.91
N ALA A 99 -16.87 -2.84 -8.61
CA ALA A 99 -17.96 -3.55 -9.29
C ALA A 99 -19.30 -2.84 -9.10
N GLU A 100 -19.52 -2.22 -7.93
CA GLU A 100 -20.68 -1.39 -7.63
C GLU A 100 -20.66 -0.01 -8.32
N GLY A 101 -19.64 0.29 -9.12
CA GLY A 101 -19.52 1.53 -9.90
C GLY A 101 -18.80 2.67 -9.19
N TYR A 102 -18.16 2.44 -8.05
CA TYR A 102 -17.36 3.49 -7.41
C TYR A 102 -15.94 3.55 -8.02
N PRO A 103 -15.47 4.73 -8.48
CA PRO A 103 -14.05 4.91 -8.73
C PRO A 103 -13.24 4.63 -7.47
N THR A 104 -12.22 3.79 -7.57
CA THR A 104 -11.41 3.39 -6.42
C THR A 104 -9.99 3.91 -6.55
N TYR A 105 -9.44 4.39 -5.44
CA TYR A 105 -8.05 4.82 -5.29
C TYR A 105 -7.46 4.06 -4.10
N VAL A 106 -6.43 3.29 -4.32
CA VAL A 106 -5.75 2.50 -3.29
C VAL A 106 -4.38 3.11 -3.06
N LEU A 107 -4.10 3.50 -1.83
CA LEU A 107 -2.87 4.17 -1.44
C LEU A 107 -1.90 3.23 -0.74
N ASP A 108 -0.63 3.37 -1.11
CA ASP A 108 0.50 2.99 -0.27
C ASP A 108 1.01 4.28 0.39
N LEU A 109 0.98 4.34 1.72
CA LEU A 109 1.46 5.50 2.48
C LEU A 109 2.99 5.59 2.43
N PRO A 110 3.59 6.77 2.70
CA PRO A 110 5.04 6.94 2.67
C PRO A 110 5.79 5.85 3.45
N GLY A 111 6.84 5.30 2.86
CA GLY A 111 7.66 4.25 3.43
C GLY A 111 7.07 2.84 3.38
N ARG A 112 5.97 2.63 2.65
CA ARG A 112 5.32 1.32 2.52
C ARG A 112 5.05 0.95 1.08
N GLY A 113 5.04 -0.34 0.77
CA GLY A 113 4.73 -0.86 -0.56
C GLY A 113 5.51 -0.15 -1.67
N HIS A 114 4.82 0.38 -2.67
CA HIS A 114 5.41 1.11 -3.78
C HIS A 114 5.94 2.52 -3.39
N ALA A 115 5.57 3.02 -2.23
CA ALA A 115 6.01 4.30 -1.69
C ALA A 115 7.25 4.19 -0.78
N SER A 116 8.10 3.19 -1.00
CA SER A 116 9.22 2.81 -0.11
C SER A 116 10.40 3.80 -0.07
N ARG A 117 10.49 4.77 -1.00
CA ARG A 117 11.55 5.79 -0.95
C ARG A 117 11.31 6.78 0.18
N THR A 118 12.16 6.72 1.20
CA THR A 118 12.06 7.56 2.41
C THR A 118 13.32 8.39 2.64
N SER A 119 13.18 9.53 3.32
CA SER A 119 14.29 10.32 3.84
C SER A 119 14.84 9.78 5.17
N SER A 120 14.11 8.86 5.80
CA SER A 120 14.49 8.28 7.08
C SER A 120 15.55 7.21 6.88
N THR A 121 16.54 7.18 7.80
CA THR A 121 17.47 6.05 7.91
C THR A 121 16.77 4.97 8.72
N VAL A 122 16.37 3.88 8.06
CA VAL A 122 15.70 2.74 8.68
C VAL A 122 16.47 1.47 8.39
N THR A 123 16.72 0.69 9.43
CA THR A 123 17.24 -0.67 9.30
C THR A 123 16.06 -1.63 9.47
N VAL A 124 15.81 -2.46 8.47
CA VAL A 124 14.81 -3.54 8.56
C VAL A 124 15.53 -4.80 9.02
N GLU A 125 15.18 -5.26 10.21
CA GLU A 125 15.67 -6.53 10.71
C GLU A 125 14.57 -7.60 10.57
N PRO A 126 14.92 -8.84 10.19
CA PRO A 126 13.96 -9.93 10.15
C PRO A 126 13.56 -10.30 11.58
N VAL A 127 12.28 -10.11 11.90
CA VAL A 127 11.71 -10.43 13.21
C VAL A 127 10.65 -11.50 13.05
N ALA A 128 10.71 -12.54 13.88
CA ALA A 128 9.68 -13.58 13.92
C ALA A 128 8.54 -13.13 14.84
N ASP A 129 7.60 -12.36 14.30
CA ASP A 129 6.54 -11.68 15.05
C ASP A 129 5.10 -12.05 14.62
N GLU A 130 4.92 -13.10 13.80
CA GLU A 130 3.60 -13.50 13.30
C GLU A 130 2.61 -13.81 14.42
N MET A 131 3.05 -14.45 15.52
CA MET A 131 2.19 -14.76 16.67
C MET A 131 1.73 -13.49 17.41
N PHE A 132 2.62 -12.48 17.49
CA PHE A 132 2.27 -11.17 18.03
C PHE A 132 1.21 -10.49 17.16
N TRP A 133 1.37 -10.50 15.84
CA TRP A 133 0.41 -9.91 14.92
C TRP A 133 -0.92 -10.67 14.91
N PHE A 134 -0.91 -11.99 15.09
CA PHE A 134 -2.11 -12.80 15.23
C PHE A 134 -2.99 -12.32 16.38
N ASP A 135 -2.39 -12.00 17.53
CA ASP A 135 -3.08 -11.42 18.68
C ASP A 135 -3.53 -9.98 18.43
N ILE A 136 -2.63 -9.10 17.96
CA ILE A 136 -2.93 -7.68 17.68
C ILE A 136 -4.10 -7.52 16.69
N TRP A 137 -4.16 -8.35 15.66
CA TRP A 137 -5.28 -8.37 14.71
C TRP A 137 -6.52 -9.10 15.23
N ARG A 138 -6.50 -9.52 16.49
CA ARG A 138 -7.63 -10.17 17.18
C ARG A 138 -8.10 -11.47 16.52
N MET A 139 -7.21 -12.17 15.87
CA MET A 139 -7.52 -13.51 15.32
C MET A 139 -7.65 -14.54 16.46
N GLY A 140 -6.88 -14.37 17.53
CA GLY A 140 -6.85 -15.23 18.70
C GLY A 140 -5.58 -15.04 19.49
N ILE A 141 -5.26 -16.05 20.31
CA ILE A 141 -3.95 -16.20 20.97
C ILE A 141 -3.36 -17.49 20.39
N TRP A 142 -2.31 -17.37 19.61
CA TRP A 142 -1.75 -18.51 18.88
C TRP A 142 -1.51 -19.74 19.77
N PRO A 143 -1.92 -20.98 19.35
CA PRO A 143 -2.59 -21.31 18.07
C PRO A 143 -4.12 -21.25 18.12
N GLU A 144 -4.72 -20.77 19.21
CA GLU A 144 -6.15 -20.78 19.44
C GLU A 144 -6.84 -19.58 18.79
N TRP A 145 -7.89 -19.84 18.02
CA TRP A 145 -8.67 -18.81 17.34
C TRP A 145 -9.81 -18.29 18.21
N ASN A 146 -10.09 -17.01 18.14
CA ASN A 146 -11.27 -16.45 18.76
C ASN A 146 -12.54 -17.07 18.16
N GLU A 147 -13.57 -17.24 19.00
CA GLU A 147 -14.87 -17.71 18.55
C GLU A 147 -15.52 -16.69 17.57
N GLY A 148 -16.18 -17.20 16.53
CA GLY A 148 -16.92 -16.38 15.57
C GLY A 148 -16.08 -15.60 14.58
N ILE A 149 -14.75 -15.70 14.61
CA ILE A 149 -13.89 -15.02 13.65
C ILE A 149 -14.17 -15.50 12.22
N GLN A 150 -14.29 -14.57 11.29
CA GLN A 150 -14.61 -14.83 9.89
C GLN A 150 -13.36 -14.99 9.01
N PHE A 151 -12.17 -14.90 9.58
CA PHE A 151 -10.93 -15.14 8.86
C PHE A 151 -10.80 -16.62 8.47
N PRO A 152 -10.40 -16.95 7.25
CA PRO A 152 -10.18 -18.33 6.82
C PRO A 152 -9.00 -18.94 7.60
N LYS A 153 -9.25 -20.10 8.25
CA LYS A 153 -8.32 -20.69 9.22
C LYS A 153 -7.36 -21.71 8.61
N ASP A 154 -7.44 -21.92 7.30
CA ASP A 154 -6.52 -22.82 6.61
C ASP A 154 -5.10 -22.23 6.53
N SER A 155 -4.11 -23.11 6.47
CA SER A 155 -2.70 -22.72 6.53
C SER A 155 -2.25 -21.85 5.35
N LEU A 156 -2.86 -21.98 4.19
CA LEU A 156 -2.53 -21.18 3.01
C LEU A 156 -3.00 -19.74 3.19
N SER A 157 -4.24 -19.54 3.62
CA SER A 157 -4.79 -18.21 3.89
C SER A 157 -4.02 -17.49 4.99
N VAL A 158 -3.66 -18.19 6.07
CA VAL A 158 -2.81 -17.65 7.14
C VAL A 158 -1.43 -17.26 6.61
N SER A 159 -0.80 -18.11 5.81
CA SER A 159 0.49 -17.83 5.18
C SER A 159 0.41 -16.63 4.23
N ASN A 160 -0.64 -16.54 3.41
CA ASN A 160 -0.85 -15.42 2.50
C ASN A 160 -1.05 -14.11 3.25
N PHE A 161 -1.78 -14.14 4.37
CA PHE A 161 -1.97 -12.95 5.20
C PHE A 161 -0.64 -12.39 5.72
N PHE A 162 0.20 -13.22 6.33
CA PHE A 162 1.48 -12.77 6.85
C PHE A 162 2.46 -12.34 5.75
N ARG A 163 2.40 -12.93 4.57
CA ARG A 163 3.20 -12.52 3.40
C ARG A 163 2.79 -11.18 2.80
N GLN A 164 1.59 -10.69 3.10
CA GLN A 164 1.14 -9.34 2.70
C GLN A 164 1.67 -8.26 3.64
N MET A 165 2.25 -8.61 4.77
CA MET A 165 2.83 -7.62 5.67
C MET A 165 4.09 -7.01 5.06
N VAL A 166 4.20 -5.71 5.20
CA VAL A 166 5.34 -4.93 4.69
C VAL A 166 6.03 -4.19 5.83
N PRO A 167 7.36 -4.00 5.75
CA PRO A 167 8.07 -3.19 6.72
C PRO A 167 7.62 -1.73 6.64
N ASP A 168 7.65 -1.04 7.77
CA ASP A 168 7.44 0.39 7.85
C ASP A 168 8.80 1.11 7.78
N LEU A 169 9.05 1.78 6.67
CA LEU A 169 10.30 2.50 6.39
C LEU A 169 10.16 4.01 6.61
N SER A 170 9.05 4.47 7.19
CA SER A 170 8.79 5.90 7.31
C SER A 170 8.57 6.36 8.75
N ASN A 171 8.59 7.67 8.91
CA ASN A 171 8.02 8.33 10.06
C ASN A 171 6.52 8.58 9.79
N HIS A 172 5.64 8.07 10.65
CA HIS A 172 4.18 8.24 10.54
C HIS A 172 3.71 9.71 10.45
N GLN A 173 4.53 10.67 10.84
CA GLN A 173 4.24 12.10 10.64
C GLN A 173 4.10 12.49 9.16
N LEU A 174 4.59 11.67 8.23
CA LEU A 174 4.46 11.88 6.79
C LEU A 174 3.11 11.46 6.22
N ASP A 175 2.33 10.67 6.95
CA ASP A 175 1.04 10.14 6.49
C ASP A 175 0.01 11.26 6.30
N VAL A 176 -0.11 12.19 7.24
CA VAL A 176 -1.08 13.30 7.18
C VAL A 176 -0.82 14.22 5.97
N PRO A 177 0.40 14.74 5.73
CA PRO A 177 0.70 15.51 4.53
C PRO A 177 0.40 14.77 3.22
N ALA A 178 0.62 13.47 3.17
CA ALA A 178 0.32 12.65 1.99
C ALA A 178 -1.19 12.53 1.75
N LEU A 179 -1.98 12.33 2.80
CA LEU A 179 -3.45 12.29 2.72
C LEU A 179 -4.03 13.64 2.33
N ASP A 180 -3.51 14.75 2.88
CA ASP A 180 -3.91 16.10 2.49
C ASP A 180 -3.60 16.40 1.02
N ALA A 181 -2.46 15.92 0.52
CA ALA A 181 -2.10 16.06 -0.88
C ALA A 181 -3.02 15.24 -1.79
N MET A 182 -3.46 14.05 -1.34
CA MET A 182 -4.43 13.22 -2.07
C MET A 182 -5.81 13.87 -2.13
N ALA A 183 -6.27 14.47 -1.05
CA ALA A 183 -7.58 15.14 -0.98
C ALA A 183 -7.71 16.35 -1.92
N LYS A 184 -6.60 16.88 -2.42
CA LYS A 184 -6.53 18.01 -3.35
C LYS A 184 -6.44 17.60 -4.83
N LYS A 185 -6.39 16.32 -5.10
CA LYS A 185 -6.31 15.73 -6.46
C LYS A 185 -7.69 15.41 -7.01
#